data_f302c7762aeda8fa8151fd9445ce43ea
#
_entry.id   f302c7762aeda8fa8151fd9445ce43ea
#
_cell.length_a   1.000
_cell.length_b   1.000
_cell.length_c   1.000
_cell.angle_alpha   90.00
_cell.angle_beta   90.00
_cell.angle_gamma   90.00
#
_symmetry.space_group_name_H-M   'P 1'
#
loop_
_entity.id
_entity.type
_entity.pdbx_description
1 polymer ?
#
loop_
_entity_poly.entity_id
_entity_poly.type
_entity_poly.pdbx_seq_one_letter_code
_entity_poly.pdbx_strand_id
1 'polypeptide(L)'
;MDLRQLNALVAVAEHGSFSGAARALHTVQSNISTHVARLERELGVTLIDRATTTLTDEGQVVVRRATRVQQELEALVSDVAAVHDEIAGVARIGVIGTTARWLVPPLLEAMAGRYPQVRVVVVDATTTSLLPQVHSGQLDLAVLALPVHDPDVEAEQLFEEDLLVIAPIDHPLAERDRVTLEELAEHDLLLEPPGTAFRDDLDAQARERGVTLQTKAEVDGMRLVASLAFEGFGAAVLPASAAPRWLTGEWKVVAVDGLTGRSVGLVRRRRGMPSAPARALADVIRSVVVDEAAQQPGI
;
A
#
# COMPACT_ATOMS: atom_id res chain seq x y z
N MET A 1 2.89 -22.06 25.89
CA MET A 1 2.37 -21.28 24.73
C MET A 1 2.21 -22.23 23.55
N ASP A 2 1.07 -22.21 22.87
CA ASP A 2 0.78 -23.03 21.70
C ASP A 2 0.04 -22.24 20.61
N LEU A 3 -0.09 -22.81 19.40
CA LEU A 3 -0.72 -22.15 18.26
C LEU A 3 -2.21 -21.82 18.48
N ARG A 4 -2.93 -22.60 19.29
CA ARG A 4 -4.35 -22.35 19.56
C ARG A 4 -4.53 -21.09 20.38
N GLN A 5 -3.61 -20.84 21.32
CA GLN A 5 -3.60 -19.63 22.14
C GLN A 5 -3.29 -18.40 21.29
N LEU A 6 -2.28 -18.48 20.40
CA LEU A 6 -1.94 -17.39 19.49
C LEU A 6 -3.09 -17.09 18.52
N ASN A 7 -3.67 -18.13 17.90
CA ASN A 7 -4.80 -18.01 16.98
C ASN A 7 -6.02 -17.38 17.67
N ALA A 8 -6.30 -17.74 18.93
CA ALA A 8 -7.40 -17.17 19.67
C ALA A 8 -7.21 -15.65 19.91
N LEU A 9 -6.00 -15.22 20.27
CA LEU A 9 -5.69 -13.79 20.47
C LEU A 9 -5.81 -13.00 19.17
N VAL A 10 -5.21 -13.51 18.06
CA VAL A 10 -5.29 -12.87 16.73
C VAL A 10 -6.74 -12.75 16.29
N ALA A 11 -7.54 -13.81 16.39
CA ALA A 11 -8.95 -13.77 16.03
C ALA A 11 -9.76 -12.76 16.86
N VAL A 12 -9.48 -12.60 18.16
CA VAL A 12 -10.15 -11.56 18.97
C VAL A 12 -9.77 -10.17 18.49
N ALA A 13 -8.51 -9.96 18.14
CA ALA A 13 -8.02 -8.67 17.59
C ALA A 13 -8.70 -8.33 16.26
N GLU A 14 -8.83 -9.30 15.35
CA GLU A 14 -9.42 -9.11 14.02
C GLU A 14 -10.95 -8.89 14.06
N HIS A 15 -11.64 -9.62 14.94
CA HIS A 15 -13.12 -9.59 15.00
C HIS A 15 -13.68 -8.67 16.09
N GLY A 16 -12.84 -8.00 16.86
CA GLY A 16 -13.22 -7.05 17.88
C GLY A 16 -14.04 -7.63 19.03
N SER A 17 -14.21 -8.96 19.12
CA SER A 17 -14.97 -9.62 20.17
C SER A 17 -14.63 -11.10 20.32
N PHE A 18 -14.74 -11.63 21.54
CA PHE A 18 -14.56 -13.04 21.82
C PHE A 18 -15.60 -13.94 21.10
N SER A 19 -16.83 -13.43 20.94
CA SER A 19 -17.89 -14.16 20.22
C SER A 19 -17.65 -14.15 18.71
N GLY A 20 -17.14 -13.05 18.15
CA GLY A 20 -16.71 -12.96 16.74
C GLY A 20 -15.57 -13.92 16.44
N ALA A 21 -14.54 -13.93 17.28
CA ALA A 21 -13.43 -14.87 17.20
C ALA A 21 -13.87 -16.34 17.27
N ALA A 22 -14.80 -16.64 18.17
CA ALA A 22 -15.35 -18.01 18.32
C ALA A 22 -16.05 -18.49 17.05
N ARG A 23 -16.85 -17.63 16.41
CA ARG A 23 -17.49 -17.93 15.12
C ARG A 23 -16.47 -18.16 14.02
N ALA A 24 -15.47 -17.28 13.92
CA ALA A 24 -14.42 -17.36 12.90
C ALA A 24 -13.60 -18.66 13.03
N LEU A 25 -13.32 -19.09 14.27
CA LEU A 25 -12.55 -20.31 14.55
C LEU A 25 -13.41 -21.56 14.73
N HIS A 26 -14.72 -21.50 14.42
CA HIS A 26 -15.67 -22.61 14.54
C HIS A 26 -15.64 -23.29 15.92
N THR A 27 -15.64 -22.48 16.99
CA THR A 27 -15.61 -22.94 18.38
C THR A 27 -16.55 -22.12 19.27
N VAL A 28 -16.55 -22.38 20.57
CA VAL A 28 -17.35 -21.63 21.55
C VAL A 28 -16.53 -20.53 22.22
N GLN A 29 -17.19 -19.44 22.63
CA GLN A 29 -16.55 -18.27 23.23
C GLN A 29 -15.71 -18.62 24.47
N SER A 30 -16.17 -19.60 25.27
CA SER A 30 -15.44 -20.05 26.47
C SER A 30 -14.06 -20.64 26.14
N ASN A 31 -13.90 -21.31 25.00
CA ASN A 31 -12.61 -21.83 24.55
C ASN A 31 -11.66 -20.68 24.19
N ILE A 32 -12.14 -19.69 23.44
CA ILE A 32 -11.36 -18.50 23.08
C ILE A 32 -10.89 -17.78 24.34
N SER A 33 -11.82 -17.53 25.29
CA SER A 33 -11.49 -16.89 26.57
C SER A 33 -10.45 -17.68 27.36
N THR A 34 -10.58 -19.01 27.37
CA THR A 34 -9.63 -19.89 28.07
C THR A 34 -8.24 -19.85 27.42
N HIS A 35 -8.16 -19.87 26.06
CA HIS A 35 -6.89 -19.82 25.36
C HIS A 35 -6.17 -18.48 25.60
N VAL A 36 -6.88 -17.36 25.49
CA VAL A 36 -6.33 -16.03 25.77
C VAL A 36 -5.86 -15.92 27.22
N ALA A 37 -6.70 -16.33 28.19
CA ALA A 37 -6.33 -16.29 29.61
C ALA A 37 -5.12 -17.18 29.97
N ARG A 38 -4.93 -18.30 29.28
CA ARG A 38 -3.73 -19.13 29.43
C ARG A 38 -2.50 -18.43 28.88
N LEU A 39 -2.61 -17.80 27.70
CA LEU A 39 -1.53 -17.04 27.09
C LEU A 39 -1.10 -15.87 27.98
N GLU A 40 -2.06 -15.09 28.50
CA GLU A 40 -1.82 -14.00 29.45
C GLU A 40 -1.07 -14.48 30.70
N ARG A 41 -1.50 -15.61 31.25
CA ARG A 41 -0.86 -16.22 32.43
C ARG A 41 0.57 -16.69 32.14
N GLU A 42 0.82 -17.29 30.98
CA GLU A 42 2.15 -17.77 30.59
C GLU A 42 3.12 -16.62 30.31
N LEU A 43 2.62 -15.49 29.76
CA LEU A 43 3.42 -14.29 29.49
C LEU A 43 3.52 -13.35 30.71
N GLY A 44 2.66 -13.54 31.72
CA GLY A 44 2.62 -12.70 32.93
C GLY A 44 2.06 -11.29 32.71
N VAL A 45 1.33 -11.06 31.59
CA VAL A 45 0.80 -9.75 31.21
C VAL A 45 -0.64 -9.88 30.70
N THR A 46 -1.41 -8.80 30.82
CA THR A 46 -2.75 -8.69 30.22
C THR A 46 -2.60 -8.29 28.76
N LEU A 47 -3.23 -9.01 27.83
CA LEU A 47 -3.17 -8.76 26.38
C LEU A 47 -4.43 -8.08 25.85
N ILE A 48 -5.56 -8.27 26.54
CA ILE A 48 -6.86 -7.68 26.16
C ILE A 48 -7.46 -6.99 27.38
N ASP A 49 -7.79 -5.72 27.25
CA ASP A 49 -8.65 -5.01 28.20
C ASP A 49 -10.06 -5.62 28.12
N ARG A 50 -10.51 -6.25 29.21
CA ARG A 50 -11.80 -6.95 29.25
C ARG A 50 -13.01 -6.01 29.23
N ALA A 51 -12.83 -4.74 29.62
CA ALA A 51 -13.90 -3.75 29.64
C ALA A 51 -14.24 -3.24 28.23
N THR A 52 -13.21 -3.02 27.43
CA THR A 52 -13.32 -2.46 26.07
C THR A 52 -13.16 -3.49 24.95
N THR A 53 -12.63 -4.67 25.27
CA THR A 53 -12.23 -5.72 24.32
C THR A 53 -11.16 -5.22 23.32
N THR A 54 -10.34 -4.24 23.76
CA THR A 54 -9.22 -3.72 22.97
C THR A 54 -7.91 -4.36 23.39
N LEU A 55 -6.95 -4.43 22.48
CA LEU A 55 -5.60 -4.89 22.81
C LEU A 55 -4.88 -3.87 23.70
N THR A 56 -4.16 -4.38 24.69
CA THR A 56 -3.13 -3.60 25.41
C THR A 56 -1.91 -3.38 24.51
N ASP A 57 -0.95 -2.57 24.92
CA ASP A 57 0.31 -2.39 24.19
C ASP A 57 1.07 -3.71 24.06
N GLU A 58 1.11 -4.51 25.14
CA GLU A 58 1.66 -5.88 25.13
C GLU A 58 0.86 -6.78 24.18
N GLY A 59 -0.48 -6.67 24.19
CA GLY A 59 -1.37 -7.39 23.28
C GLY A 59 -1.04 -7.10 21.81
N GLN A 60 -0.82 -5.84 21.46
CA GLN A 60 -0.42 -5.46 20.10
C GLN A 60 0.92 -6.08 19.69
N VAL A 61 1.91 -6.10 20.58
CA VAL A 61 3.21 -6.77 20.34
C VAL A 61 3.01 -8.26 20.08
N VAL A 62 2.23 -8.93 20.92
CA VAL A 62 1.99 -10.38 20.80
C VAL A 62 1.22 -10.70 19.54
N VAL A 63 0.17 -9.93 19.18
CA VAL A 63 -0.61 -10.11 17.93
C VAL A 63 0.30 -10.00 16.71
N ARG A 64 1.13 -8.93 16.62
CA ARG A 64 2.08 -8.81 15.50
C ARG A 64 3.00 -10.03 15.36
N ARG A 65 3.51 -10.57 16.46
CA ARG A 65 4.35 -11.78 16.44
C ARG A 65 3.57 -13.04 16.10
N ALA A 66 2.36 -13.18 16.65
CA ALA A 66 1.48 -14.32 16.39
C ALA A 66 1.06 -14.39 14.91
N THR A 67 0.69 -13.26 14.31
CA THR A 67 0.40 -13.18 12.87
C THR A 67 1.57 -13.67 12.02
N ARG A 68 2.81 -13.29 12.38
CA ARG A 68 4.00 -13.79 11.67
C ARG A 68 4.18 -15.30 11.79
N VAL A 69 3.92 -15.88 12.98
CA VAL A 69 3.98 -17.33 13.18
C VAL A 69 2.94 -18.04 12.28
N GLN A 70 1.72 -17.50 12.19
CA GLN A 70 0.68 -18.05 11.29
C GLN A 70 1.14 -18.03 9.83
N GLN A 71 1.71 -16.93 9.39
CA GLN A 71 2.20 -16.77 8.02
C GLN A 71 3.36 -17.73 7.69
N GLU A 72 4.29 -17.93 8.62
CA GLU A 72 5.37 -18.92 8.43
C GLU A 72 4.81 -20.35 8.31
N LEU A 73 3.73 -20.68 9.00
CA LEU A 73 3.04 -21.96 8.83
C LEU A 73 2.31 -22.04 7.48
N GLU A 74 1.65 -20.98 7.03
CA GLU A 74 1.06 -20.91 5.68
C GLU A 74 2.15 -21.06 4.60
N ALA A 75 3.28 -20.37 4.78
CA ALA A 75 4.43 -20.42 3.87
C ALA A 75 5.02 -21.84 3.78
N LEU A 76 5.16 -22.53 4.93
CA LEU A 76 5.65 -23.90 4.97
C LEU A 76 4.78 -24.84 4.10
N VAL A 77 3.46 -24.75 4.23
CA VAL A 77 2.53 -25.56 3.42
C VAL A 77 2.67 -25.25 1.94
N SER A 78 2.73 -23.95 1.59
CA SER A 78 2.88 -23.50 0.20
C SER A 78 4.24 -23.89 -0.40
N ASP A 79 5.32 -23.81 0.38
CA ASP A 79 6.66 -24.18 -0.08
C ASP A 79 6.80 -25.70 -0.29
N VAL A 80 6.13 -26.52 0.55
CA VAL A 80 6.06 -27.98 0.34
C VAL A 80 5.30 -28.33 -0.94
N ALA A 81 4.18 -27.66 -1.21
CA ALA A 81 3.43 -27.83 -2.46
C ALA A 81 4.29 -27.45 -3.69
N ALA A 82 5.04 -26.36 -3.59
CA ALA A 82 5.93 -25.88 -4.66
C ALA A 82 7.06 -26.84 -5.03
N VAL A 83 7.48 -27.75 -4.14
CA VAL A 83 8.45 -28.84 -4.47
C VAL A 83 7.90 -29.77 -5.55
N HIS A 84 6.59 -29.84 -5.70
CA HIS A 84 5.89 -30.63 -6.72
C HIS A 84 5.41 -29.80 -7.91
N ASP A 85 6.03 -28.62 -8.16
CA ASP A 85 5.65 -27.67 -9.19
C ASP A 85 4.24 -27.08 -9.05
N GLU A 86 3.60 -27.20 -7.88
CA GLU A 86 2.30 -26.63 -7.57
C GLU A 86 2.46 -25.38 -6.72
N ILE A 87 2.51 -24.21 -7.35
CA ILE A 87 2.51 -22.94 -6.62
C ILE A 87 1.06 -22.59 -6.26
N ALA A 88 0.73 -22.78 -4.99
CA ALA A 88 -0.61 -22.56 -4.43
C ALA A 88 -0.55 -21.84 -3.08
N GLY A 89 -1.65 -21.18 -2.70
CA GLY A 89 -1.76 -20.49 -1.42
C GLY A 89 -2.19 -19.03 -1.56
N VAL A 90 -1.75 -18.19 -0.63
CA VAL A 90 -2.12 -16.77 -0.59
C VAL A 90 -0.88 -15.90 -0.74
N ALA A 91 -0.97 -14.90 -1.59
CA ALA A 91 0.01 -13.83 -1.70
C ALA A 91 -0.66 -12.48 -1.41
N ARG A 92 -0.12 -11.71 -0.48
CA ARG A 92 -0.70 -10.43 0.00
C ARG A 92 0.20 -9.27 -0.42
N ILE A 93 -0.35 -8.34 -1.17
CA ILE A 93 0.37 -7.17 -1.66
C ILE A 93 -0.32 -5.87 -1.24
N GLY A 94 0.48 -4.90 -0.80
CA GLY A 94 0.09 -3.50 -0.70
C GLY A 94 0.49 -2.74 -1.97
N VAL A 95 -0.36 -1.83 -2.45
CA VAL A 95 -0.02 -0.98 -3.60
C VAL A 95 -0.51 0.45 -3.32
N ILE A 96 0.33 1.45 -3.59
CA ILE A 96 -0.10 2.85 -3.48
C ILE A 96 -1.12 3.19 -4.57
N GLY A 97 -2.14 3.98 -4.20
CA GLY A 97 -3.39 4.14 -4.94
C GLY A 97 -3.27 4.54 -6.41
N THR A 98 -2.37 5.46 -6.74
CA THR A 98 -2.18 5.86 -8.15
C THR A 98 -1.58 4.74 -8.98
N THR A 99 -0.55 4.08 -8.47
CA THR A 99 0.09 2.92 -9.10
C THR A 99 -0.88 1.73 -9.20
N ALA A 100 -1.70 1.48 -8.17
CA ALA A 100 -2.66 0.38 -8.17
C ALA A 100 -3.60 0.42 -9.38
N ARG A 101 -3.96 1.62 -9.84
CA ARG A 101 -4.91 1.80 -10.94
C ARG A 101 -4.47 1.15 -12.26
N TRP A 102 -3.19 1.22 -12.59
CA TRP A 102 -2.67 0.66 -13.84
C TRP A 102 -1.97 -0.69 -13.64
N LEU A 103 -1.35 -0.91 -12.48
CA LEU A 103 -0.56 -2.12 -12.21
C LEU A 103 -1.44 -3.33 -11.84
N VAL A 104 -2.47 -3.13 -11.00
CA VAL A 104 -3.24 -4.26 -10.44
C VAL A 104 -4.03 -5.04 -11.48
N PRO A 105 -4.74 -4.44 -12.46
CA PRO A 105 -5.49 -5.22 -13.44
C PRO A 105 -4.62 -6.23 -14.21
N PRO A 106 -3.52 -5.83 -14.92
CA PRO A 106 -2.69 -6.77 -15.63
C PRO A 106 -1.95 -7.75 -14.70
N LEU A 107 -1.61 -7.32 -13.46
CA LEU A 107 -1.04 -8.22 -12.44
C LEU A 107 -1.98 -9.37 -12.11
N LEU A 108 -3.25 -9.09 -11.85
CA LEU A 108 -4.25 -10.11 -11.54
C LEU A 108 -4.50 -11.05 -12.72
N GLU A 109 -4.54 -10.53 -13.94
CA GLU A 109 -4.66 -11.33 -15.16
C GLU A 109 -3.46 -12.26 -15.36
N ALA A 110 -2.24 -11.73 -15.22
CA ALA A 110 -1.02 -12.52 -15.33
C ALA A 110 -0.90 -13.58 -14.23
N MET A 111 -1.29 -13.25 -12.99
CA MET A 111 -1.32 -14.21 -11.89
C MET A 111 -2.34 -15.32 -12.14
N ALA A 112 -3.55 -14.99 -12.58
CA ALA A 112 -4.58 -15.99 -12.90
C ALA A 112 -4.15 -16.92 -14.03
N GLY A 113 -3.42 -16.41 -15.02
CA GLY A 113 -2.92 -17.22 -16.14
C GLY A 113 -1.73 -18.11 -15.78
N ARG A 114 -0.79 -17.60 -14.97
CA ARG A 114 0.46 -18.32 -14.63
C ARG A 114 0.34 -19.19 -13.37
N TYR A 115 -0.42 -18.73 -12.38
CA TYR A 115 -0.53 -19.33 -11.05
C TYR A 115 -2.00 -19.37 -10.55
N PRO A 116 -2.88 -20.15 -11.23
CA PRO A 116 -4.32 -20.14 -10.97
C PRO A 116 -4.72 -20.59 -9.56
N GLN A 117 -3.83 -21.29 -8.84
CA GLN A 117 -4.05 -21.73 -7.47
C GLN A 117 -3.58 -20.71 -6.43
N VAL A 118 -3.01 -19.57 -6.85
CA VAL A 118 -2.61 -18.49 -5.95
C VAL A 118 -3.74 -17.49 -5.81
N ARG A 119 -4.22 -17.31 -4.59
CA ARG A 119 -5.16 -16.23 -4.25
C ARG A 119 -4.37 -14.97 -3.94
N VAL A 120 -4.50 -13.95 -4.77
CA VAL A 120 -3.91 -12.63 -4.53
C VAL A 120 -4.85 -11.78 -3.68
N VAL A 121 -4.31 -11.18 -2.61
CA VAL A 121 -4.99 -10.18 -1.78
C VAL A 121 -4.29 -8.84 -1.99
N VAL A 122 -5.03 -7.85 -2.46
CA VAL A 122 -4.51 -6.50 -2.72
C VAL A 122 -5.04 -5.53 -1.68
N VAL A 123 -4.15 -4.76 -1.07
CA VAL A 123 -4.47 -3.66 -0.16
C VAL A 123 -4.02 -2.36 -0.80
N ASP A 124 -4.96 -1.44 -1.02
CA ASP A 124 -4.70 -0.12 -1.58
C ASP A 124 -4.70 0.90 -0.44
N ALA A 125 -3.54 1.52 -0.19
CA ALA A 125 -3.37 2.53 0.85
C ALA A 125 -2.11 3.40 0.58
N THR A 126 -1.79 4.31 1.50
CA THR A 126 -0.58 5.14 1.44
C THR A 126 0.68 4.36 1.87
N THR A 127 1.86 4.84 1.48
CA THR A 127 3.15 4.27 1.92
C THR A 127 3.21 4.16 3.45
N THR A 128 2.77 5.19 4.18
CA THR A 128 2.77 5.23 5.64
C THR A 128 1.86 4.18 6.27
N SER A 129 0.76 3.82 5.60
CA SER A 129 -0.16 2.77 6.06
C SER A 129 0.28 1.35 5.68
N LEU A 130 0.95 1.19 4.55
CA LEU A 130 1.38 -0.11 4.03
C LEU A 130 2.69 -0.60 4.63
N LEU A 131 3.66 0.28 4.88
CA LEU A 131 4.97 -0.09 5.40
C LEU A 131 4.91 -0.86 6.73
N PRO A 132 4.12 -0.43 7.74
CA PRO A 132 3.94 -1.18 8.98
C PRO A 132 3.33 -2.58 8.75
N GLN A 133 2.51 -2.77 7.73
CA GLN A 133 1.91 -4.05 7.38
C GLN A 133 2.93 -5.01 6.74
N VAL A 134 3.86 -4.49 5.91
CA VAL A 134 5.02 -5.27 5.43
C VAL A 134 5.90 -5.66 6.61
N HIS A 135 6.22 -4.72 7.49
CA HIS A 135 7.04 -4.96 8.67
C HIS A 135 6.44 -6.03 9.59
N SER A 136 5.14 -5.95 9.88
CA SER A 136 4.43 -6.93 10.71
C SER A 136 4.23 -8.28 10.02
N GLY A 137 4.33 -8.32 8.69
CA GLY A 137 4.08 -9.47 7.83
C GLY A 137 2.61 -9.64 7.41
N GLN A 138 1.72 -8.73 7.74
CA GLN A 138 0.35 -8.72 7.21
C GLN A 138 0.33 -8.65 5.68
N LEU A 139 1.36 -8.01 5.09
CA LEU A 139 1.65 -8.04 3.66
C LEU A 139 2.97 -8.76 3.41
N ASP A 140 3.01 -9.57 2.37
CA ASP A 140 4.22 -10.23 1.89
C ASP A 140 5.13 -9.24 1.15
N LEU A 141 4.51 -8.39 0.34
CA LEU A 141 5.12 -7.41 -0.56
C LEU A 141 4.34 -6.09 -0.51
N ALA A 142 5.01 -5.00 -0.90
CA ALA A 142 4.30 -3.76 -1.21
C ALA A 142 4.99 -3.00 -2.35
N VAL A 143 4.20 -2.32 -3.19
CA VAL A 143 4.68 -1.35 -4.18
C VAL A 143 4.45 0.04 -3.61
N LEU A 144 5.55 0.72 -3.26
CA LEU A 144 5.56 1.96 -2.49
C LEU A 144 6.36 3.06 -3.17
N ALA A 145 6.09 4.31 -2.82
CA ALA A 145 6.98 5.42 -3.14
C ALA A 145 8.31 5.29 -2.35
N LEU A 146 9.42 5.51 -3.02
CA LEU A 146 10.77 5.50 -2.46
C LEU A 146 11.29 6.93 -2.23
N PRO A 147 12.26 7.13 -1.32
CA PRO A 147 12.93 6.12 -0.50
C PRO A 147 12.10 5.65 0.71
N VAL A 148 12.31 4.41 1.13
CA VAL A 148 11.78 3.86 2.39
C VAL A 148 12.93 3.73 3.38
N HIS A 149 12.83 4.42 4.51
CA HIS A 149 13.85 4.43 5.57
C HIS A 149 13.47 3.49 6.70
N ASP A 150 13.55 2.18 6.47
CA ASP A 150 13.32 1.15 7.48
C ASP A 150 14.38 0.06 7.34
N PRO A 151 15.20 -0.22 8.40
CA PRO A 151 16.29 -1.20 8.34
C PRO A 151 15.80 -2.65 8.20
N ASP A 152 14.55 -2.95 8.53
CA ASP A 152 13.98 -4.29 8.48
C ASP A 152 13.33 -4.63 7.13
N VAL A 153 13.30 -3.69 6.20
CA VAL A 153 12.83 -3.92 4.83
C VAL A 153 13.95 -3.75 3.80
N GLU A 154 13.77 -4.31 2.65
CA GLU A 154 14.56 -4.05 1.46
C GLU A 154 13.63 -3.56 0.34
N ALA A 155 14.12 -2.63 -0.44
CA ALA A 155 13.41 -2.01 -1.54
C ALA A 155 14.20 -2.20 -2.83
N GLU A 156 13.50 -2.59 -3.88
CA GLU A 156 13.98 -2.69 -5.25
C GLU A 156 13.21 -1.67 -6.09
N GLN A 157 13.92 -0.74 -6.75
CA GLN A 157 13.26 0.23 -7.63
C GLN A 157 12.65 -0.51 -8.83
N LEU A 158 11.39 -0.22 -9.14
CA LEU A 158 10.66 -0.76 -10.27
C LEU A 158 10.63 0.21 -11.44
N PHE A 159 10.29 1.47 -11.18
CA PHE A 159 10.22 2.52 -12.17
C PHE A 159 10.34 3.90 -11.52
N GLU A 160 10.53 4.91 -12.38
CA GLU A 160 10.40 6.32 -12.03
C GLU A 160 9.20 6.91 -12.76
N GLU A 161 8.56 7.90 -12.17
CA GLU A 161 7.46 8.60 -12.79
C GLU A 161 7.55 10.10 -12.57
N ASP A 162 7.15 10.86 -13.59
CA ASP A 162 7.10 12.30 -13.54
C ASP A 162 6.02 12.82 -12.60
N LEU A 163 6.19 14.03 -12.07
CA LEU A 163 5.13 14.83 -11.49
C LEU A 163 4.56 15.75 -12.57
N LEU A 164 3.25 15.69 -12.73
CA LEU A 164 2.50 16.37 -13.79
C LEU A 164 1.38 17.20 -13.17
N VAL A 165 0.94 18.23 -13.87
CA VAL A 165 -0.31 18.92 -13.55
C VAL A 165 -1.45 18.29 -14.34
N ILE A 166 -2.51 17.93 -13.65
CA ILE A 166 -3.82 17.68 -14.26
C ILE A 166 -4.62 18.97 -14.12
N ALA A 167 -4.95 19.60 -15.23
CA ALA A 167 -5.70 20.84 -15.27
C ALA A 167 -7.03 20.64 -16.02
N PRO A 168 -8.17 21.10 -15.47
CA PRO A 168 -9.43 21.18 -16.22
C PRO A 168 -9.23 21.95 -17.52
N ILE A 169 -9.98 21.61 -18.56
CA ILE A 169 -9.76 22.19 -19.92
C ILE A 169 -9.97 23.69 -19.96
N ASP A 170 -10.80 24.24 -19.08
CA ASP A 170 -11.09 25.67 -18.91
C ASP A 170 -10.11 26.38 -17.97
N HIS A 171 -9.17 25.64 -17.35
CA HIS A 171 -8.18 26.23 -16.45
C HIS A 171 -7.02 26.85 -17.26
N PRO A 172 -6.48 28.04 -16.87
CA PRO A 172 -5.41 28.71 -17.61
C PRO A 172 -4.16 27.85 -17.86
N LEU A 173 -3.82 26.93 -16.94
CA LEU A 173 -2.73 25.98 -17.12
C LEU A 173 -2.96 25.01 -18.28
N ALA A 174 -4.20 24.72 -18.67
CA ALA A 174 -4.51 23.80 -19.78
C ALA A 174 -4.23 24.41 -21.17
N GLU A 175 -4.02 25.72 -21.26
CA GLU A 175 -3.62 26.38 -22.52
C GLU A 175 -2.18 26.02 -22.93
N ARG A 176 -1.38 25.45 -22.00
CA ARG A 176 0.04 25.13 -22.20
C ARG A 176 0.26 23.63 -22.14
N ASP A 177 1.34 23.16 -22.81
CA ASP A 177 1.79 21.77 -22.71
C ASP A 177 2.81 21.60 -21.56
N ARG A 178 3.43 22.72 -21.13
CA ARG A 178 4.46 22.76 -20.12
C ARG A 178 4.45 24.11 -19.37
N VAL A 179 4.69 24.05 -18.07
CA VAL A 179 4.80 25.22 -17.20
C VAL A 179 6.01 25.09 -16.29
N THR A 180 6.52 26.22 -15.78
CA THR A 180 7.52 26.22 -14.71
C THR A 180 6.84 26.11 -13.34
N LEU A 181 7.64 25.81 -12.32
CA LEU A 181 7.15 25.76 -10.94
C LEU A 181 6.72 27.17 -10.45
N GLU A 182 7.37 28.22 -10.94
CA GLU A 182 7.04 29.61 -10.66
C GLU A 182 5.65 29.97 -11.25
N GLU A 183 5.40 29.61 -12.51
CA GLU A 183 4.12 29.81 -13.15
C GLU A 183 3.01 28.99 -12.46
N LEU A 184 3.31 27.77 -12.03
CA LEU A 184 2.37 26.93 -11.29
C LEU A 184 1.93 27.58 -9.97
N ALA A 185 2.86 28.25 -9.26
CA ALA A 185 2.60 28.91 -7.99
C ALA A 185 1.70 30.17 -8.10
N GLU A 186 1.46 30.66 -9.30
CA GLU A 186 0.50 31.77 -9.54
C GLU A 186 -0.97 31.28 -9.50
N HIS A 187 -1.19 29.94 -9.39
CA HIS A 187 -2.51 29.34 -9.42
C HIS A 187 -2.85 28.59 -8.13
N ASP A 188 -4.13 28.65 -7.76
CA ASP A 188 -4.65 27.88 -6.63
C ASP A 188 -4.84 26.41 -7.02
N LEU A 189 -4.19 25.48 -6.30
CA LEU A 189 -4.12 24.08 -6.60
C LEU A 189 -4.92 23.23 -5.60
N LEU A 190 -5.39 22.07 -6.05
CA LEU A 190 -5.84 20.99 -5.18
C LEU A 190 -4.60 20.23 -4.71
N LEU A 191 -4.36 20.18 -3.41
CA LEU A 191 -3.18 19.57 -2.81
C LEU A 191 -3.56 18.61 -1.68
N GLU A 192 -2.68 17.68 -1.35
CA GLU A 192 -2.81 16.95 -0.09
C GLU A 192 -2.51 17.85 1.11
N PRO A 193 -3.01 17.53 2.33
CA PRO A 193 -2.68 18.30 3.53
C PRO A 193 -1.18 18.26 3.85
N PRO A 194 -0.64 19.31 4.48
CA PRO A 194 0.72 19.28 5.03
C PRO A 194 0.91 18.09 6.00
N GLY A 195 2.11 17.48 5.98
CA GLY A 195 2.42 16.30 6.78
C GLY A 195 2.15 14.97 6.06
N THR A 196 1.59 14.98 4.85
CA THR A 196 1.64 13.82 3.96
C THR A 196 2.99 13.77 3.23
N ALA A 197 3.56 12.58 3.03
CA ALA A 197 4.88 12.44 2.44
C ALA A 197 4.98 13.09 1.05
N PHE A 198 3.94 12.98 0.23
CA PHE A 198 3.91 13.59 -1.09
C PHE A 198 3.85 15.12 -1.04
N ARG A 199 3.01 15.69 -0.16
CA ARG A 199 2.91 17.15 -0.01
C ARG A 199 4.19 17.73 0.55
N ASP A 200 4.79 17.10 1.55
CA ASP A 200 6.03 17.57 2.17
C ASP A 200 7.19 17.56 1.17
N ASP A 201 7.28 16.54 0.30
CA ASP A 201 8.28 16.47 -0.78
C ASP A 201 8.03 17.56 -1.83
N LEU A 202 6.79 17.74 -2.28
CA LEU A 202 6.42 18.79 -3.24
C LEU A 202 6.73 20.19 -2.71
N ASP A 203 6.39 20.47 -1.46
CA ASP A 203 6.69 21.75 -0.80
C ASP A 203 8.19 21.95 -0.60
N ALA A 204 8.96 20.88 -0.37
CA ALA A 204 10.42 20.94 -0.28
C ALA A 204 11.03 21.35 -1.62
N GLN A 205 10.62 20.70 -2.71
CA GLN A 205 11.08 21.04 -4.07
C GLN A 205 10.70 22.47 -4.47
N ALA A 206 9.50 22.93 -4.14
CA ALA A 206 9.07 24.31 -4.37
C ALA A 206 9.92 25.31 -3.58
N ARG A 207 10.20 25.01 -2.30
CA ARG A 207 10.98 25.88 -1.42
C ARG A 207 12.46 26.00 -1.86
N GLU A 208 13.05 24.93 -2.39
CA GLU A 208 14.41 24.95 -2.96
C GLU A 208 14.53 25.94 -4.12
N ARG A 209 13.43 26.21 -4.81
CA ARG A 209 13.34 27.22 -5.89
C ARG A 209 12.81 28.58 -5.44
N GLY A 210 12.61 28.76 -4.14
CA GLY A 210 12.08 30.01 -3.57
C GLY A 210 10.60 30.24 -3.84
N VAL A 211 9.84 29.19 -4.16
CA VAL A 211 8.43 29.24 -4.53
C VAL A 211 7.56 28.66 -3.43
N THR A 212 6.35 29.18 -3.27
CA THR A 212 5.31 28.62 -2.37
C THR A 212 4.06 28.37 -3.18
N LEU A 213 3.60 27.12 -3.20
CA LEU A 213 2.38 26.73 -3.91
C LEU A 213 1.14 27.25 -3.19
N GLN A 214 0.18 27.76 -3.94
CA GLN A 214 -1.10 28.24 -3.42
C GLN A 214 -2.10 27.08 -3.37
N THR A 215 -2.89 27.04 -2.31
CA THR A 215 -3.85 25.94 -2.08
C THR A 215 -5.28 26.40 -2.24
N LYS A 216 -6.01 25.84 -3.21
CA LYS A 216 -7.45 26.00 -3.36
C LYS A 216 -8.22 25.17 -2.35
N ALA A 217 -7.80 23.91 -2.18
CA ALA A 217 -8.35 22.99 -1.20
C ALA A 217 -7.31 21.95 -0.80
N GLU A 218 -7.37 21.51 0.45
CA GLU A 218 -6.58 20.39 0.98
C GLU A 218 -7.45 19.15 1.05
N VAL A 219 -7.00 18.07 0.41
CA VAL A 219 -7.76 16.83 0.26
C VAL A 219 -6.86 15.65 0.63
N ASP A 220 -7.19 14.95 1.71
CA ASP A 220 -6.49 13.72 2.10
C ASP A 220 -6.86 12.57 1.15
N GLY A 221 -5.86 12.10 0.42
CA GLY A 221 -5.98 11.00 -0.54
C GLY A 221 -5.83 11.42 -2.00
N MET A 222 -4.65 11.11 -2.54
CA MET A 222 -4.22 11.47 -3.89
C MET A 222 -5.21 11.04 -5.00
N ARG A 223 -5.90 9.89 -4.85
CA ARG A 223 -6.93 9.48 -5.80
C ARG A 223 -8.16 10.38 -5.82
N LEU A 224 -8.53 10.92 -4.65
CA LEU A 224 -9.63 11.89 -4.57
C LEU A 224 -9.18 13.23 -5.16
N VAL A 225 -7.96 13.69 -4.89
CA VAL A 225 -7.38 14.86 -5.55
C VAL A 225 -7.44 14.71 -7.06
N ALA A 226 -7.00 13.56 -7.59
CA ALA A 226 -7.04 13.26 -9.02
C ALA A 226 -8.49 13.29 -9.57
N SER A 227 -9.44 12.66 -8.88
CA SER A 227 -10.85 12.67 -9.31
C SER A 227 -11.42 14.08 -9.38
N LEU A 228 -11.14 14.91 -8.37
CA LEU A 228 -11.58 16.30 -8.36
C LEU A 228 -10.98 17.13 -9.50
N ALA A 229 -9.70 16.89 -9.83
CA ALA A 229 -9.07 17.55 -10.97
C ALA A 229 -9.72 17.13 -12.31
N PHE A 230 -10.00 15.84 -12.48
CA PHE A 230 -10.70 15.32 -13.69
C PHE A 230 -12.14 15.84 -13.81
N GLU A 231 -12.80 16.11 -12.70
CA GLU A 231 -14.17 16.65 -12.65
C GLU A 231 -14.24 18.19 -12.73
N GLY A 232 -13.09 18.87 -12.92
CA GLY A 232 -13.07 20.31 -13.14
C GLY A 232 -13.02 21.17 -11.87
N PHE A 233 -12.85 20.60 -10.68
CA PHE A 233 -12.82 21.39 -9.43
C PHE A 233 -11.56 22.22 -9.24
N GLY A 234 -10.47 21.94 -9.98
CA GLY A 234 -9.22 22.69 -9.95
C GLY A 234 -8.05 21.90 -10.51
N ALA A 235 -6.93 22.57 -10.73
CA ALA A 235 -5.70 21.93 -11.14
C ALA A 235 -5.00 21.26 -9.94
N ALA A 236 -4.29 20.14 -10.20
CA ALA A 236 -3.57 19.40 -9.18
C ALA A 236 -2.21 18.94 -9.69
N VAL A 237 -1.18 18.97 -8.84
CA VAL A 237 0.09 18.28 -9.10
C VAL A 237 -0.04 16.84 -8.66
N LEU A 238 0.21 15.92 -9.57
CA LEU A 238 0.00 14.49 -9.37
C LEU A 238 1.13 13.69 -10.03
N PRO A 239 1.45 12.50 -9.53
CA PRO A 239 2.33 11.59 -10.26
C PRO A 239 1.65 11.11 -11.56
N ALA A 240 2.45 10.83 -12.57
CA ALA A 240 1.98 10.41 -13.89
C ALA A 240 1.01 9.20 -13.84
N SER A 241 1.22 8.28 -12.91
CA SER A 241 0.33 7.13 -12.67
C SER A 241 -1.10 7.50 -12.24
N ALA A 242 -1.35 8.75 -11.81
CA ALA A 242 -2.68 9.22 -11.49
C ALA A 242 -3.57 9.43 -12.74
N ALA A 243 -2.95 9.68 -13.90
CA ALA A 243 -3.63 9.90 -15.18
C ALA A 243 -3.30 8.77 -16.19
N PRO A 244 -3.85 7.56 -16.00
CA PRO A 244 -3.56 6.45 -16.90
C PRO A 244 -4.07 6.74 -18.31
N ARG A 245 -3.36 6.23 -19.32
CA ARG A 245 -3.57 6.50 -20.76
C ARG A 245 -5.00 6.27 -21.29
N TRP A 246 -5.75 5.37 -20.66
CA TRP A 246 -7.14 5.08 -21.09
C TRP A 246 -8.17 6.05 -20.53
N LEU A 247 -7.78 6.93 -19.58
CA LEU A 247 -8.68 7.89 -18.99
C LEU A 247 -8.72 9.14 -19.87
N THR A 248 -9.90 9.45 -20.39
CA THR A 248 -10.16 10.65 -21.21
C THR A 248 -11.21 11.52 -20.53
N GLY A 249 -11.18 12.82 -20.76
CA GLY A 249 -12.11 13.76 -20.14
C GLY A 249 -11.83 15.20 -20.57
N GLU A 250 -12.54 16.14 -19.97
CA GLU A 250 -12.36 17.58 -20.19
C GLU A 250 -11.25 18.16 -19.30
N TRP A 251 -10.06 17.56 -19.41
CA TRP A 251 -8.85 17.94 -18.71
C TRP A 251 -7.62 17.71 -19.56
N LYS A 252 -6.51 18.33 -19.18
CA LYS A 252 -5.22 18.20 -19.86
C LYS A 252 -4.11 17.85 -18.87
N VAL A 253 -3.16 17.05 -19.34
CA VAL A 253 -1.88 16.81 -18.67
C VAL A 253 -0.91 17.89 -19.10
N VAL A 254 -0.29 18.56 -18.12
CA VAL A 254 0.70 19.61 -18.33
C VAL A 254 1.99 19.23 -17.63
N ALA A 255 3.10 19.21 -18.34
CA ALA A 255 4.40 18.94 -17.76
C ALA A 255 4.87 20.12 -16.89
N VAL A 256 5.63 19.85 -15.83
CA VAL A 256 6.17 20.89 -14.95
C VAL A 256 7.69 20.84 -14.96
N ASP A 257 8.29 21.94 -15.42
CA ASP A 257 9.74 22.10 -15.35
C ASP A 257 10.15 22.42 -13.91
N GLY A 258 11.17 21.71 -13.45
CA GLY A 258 11.72 21.94 -12.13
C GLY A 258 11.23 21.04 -11.02
N LEU A 259 10.24 20.18 -11.27
CA LEU A 259 9.90 19.08 -10.38
C LEU A 259 10.73 17.84 -10.72
N THR A 260 11.24 17.21 -9.69
CA THR A 260 11.84 15.89 -9.77
C THR A 260 10.71 14.86 -9.61
N GLY A 261 10.68 13.88 -10.50
CA GLY A 261 9.78 12.75 -10.41
C GLY A 261 9.99 11.93 -9.13
N ARG A 262 9.16 10.93 -8.92
CA ARG A 262 9.31 10.01 -7.79
C ARG A 262 9.69 8.61 -8.27
N SER A 263 10.48 7.92 -7.46
CA SER A 263 10.75 6.50 -7.64
C SER A 263 9.68 5.67 -6.95
N VAL A 264 9.27 4.57 -7.59
CA VAL A 264 8.37 3.57 -7.05
C VAL A 264 9.07 2.23 -7.04
N GLY A 265 8.95 1.50 -5.93
CA GLY A 265 9.69 0.24 -5.76
C GLY A 265 8.89 -0.86 -5.09
N LEU A 266 9.36 -2.07 -5.30
CA LEU A 266 8.89 -3.27 -4.61
C LEU A 266 9.62 -3.39 -3.28
N VAL A 267 8.84 -3.42 -2.22
CA VAL A 267 9.32 -3.47 -0.83
C VAL A 267 8.91 -4.78 -0.20
N ARG A 268 9.85 -5.42 0.47
CA ARG A 268 9.63 -6.65 1.24
C ARG A 268 10.45 -6.66 2.51
N ARG A 269 10.13 -7.55 3.42
CA ARG A 269 10.96 -7.75 4.61
C ARG A 269 12.35 -8.25 4.21
N ARG A 270 13.36 -7.73 4.88
CA ARG A 270 14.77 -8.17 4.71
C ARG A 270 15.02 -9.55 5.32
N ARG A 271 14.31 -9.89 6.41
CA ARG A 271 14.47 -11.13 7.15
C ARG A 271 13.30 -12.06 6.92
N GLY A 272 13.60 -13.36 6.81
CA GLY A 272 12.65 -14.41 6.48
C GLY A 272 12.70 -14.77 5.00
N MET A 273 12.28 -15.98 4.67
CA MET A 273 12.18 -16.42 3.29
C MET A 273 10.77 -16.13 2.78
N PRO A 274 10.61 -15.43 1.66
CA PRO A 274 9.29 -15.26 1.07
C PRO A 274 8.70 -16.62 0.68
N SER A 275 7.40 -16.82 0.90
CA SER A 275 6.68 -18.03 0.46
C SER A 275 6.71 -18.18 -1.06
N ALA A 276 6.46 -19.39 -1.58
CA ALA A 276 6.40 -19.63 -3.01
C ALA A 276 5.38 -18.73 -3.74
N PRO A 277 4.15 -18.52 -3.24
CA PRO A 277 3.21 -17.56 -3.81
C PRO A 277 3.74 -16.11 -3.81
N ALA A 278 4.43 -15.68 -2.74
CA ALA A 278 4.98 -14.32 -2.66
C ALA A 278 6.13 -14.11 -3.65
N ARG A 279 6.99 -15.12 -3.85
CA ARG A 279 8.05 -15.08 -4.88
C ARG A 279 7.45 -15.00 -6.28
N ALA A 280 6.46 -15.87 -6.58
CA ALA A 280 5.76 -15.85 -7.86
C ALA A 280 5.10 -14.50 -8.14
N LEU A 281 4.44 -13.90 -7.13
CA LEU A 281 3.85 -12.57 -7.25
C LEU A 281 4.92 -11.49 -7.53
N ALA A 282 6.06 -11.52 -6.85
CA ALA A 282 7.15 -10.57 -7.09
C ALA A 282 7.69 -10.66 -8.54
N ASP A 283 7.87 -11.88 -9.07
CA ASP A 283 8.34 -12.08 -10.44
C ASP A 283 7.33 -11.60 -11.47
N VAL A 284 6.03 -11.83 -11.23
CA VAL A 284 4.97 -11.32 -12.11
C VAL A 284 4.89 -9.79 -12.05
N ILE A 285 5.04 -9.17 -10.88
CA ILE A 285 5.09 -7.70 -10.76
C ILE A 285 6.21 -7.13 -11.64
N ARG A 286 7.43 -7.66 -11.56
CA ARG A 286 8.56 -7.20 -12.39
C ARG A 286 8.25 -7.32 -13.87
N SER A 287 7.69 -8.47 -14.30
CA SER A 287 7.29 -8.68 -15.70
C SER A 287 6.24 -7.66 -16.15
N VAL A 288 5.17 -7.50 -15.37
CA VAL A 288 4.08 -6.56 -15.68
C VAL A 288 4.56 -5.11 -15.72
N VAL A 289 5.45 -4.72 -14.81
CA VAL A 289 6.01 -3.36 -14.82
C VAL A 289 6.84 -3.13 -16.09
N VAL A 290 7.68 -4.07 -16.50
CA VAL A 290 8.45 -3.94 -17.76
C VAL A 290 7.54 -3.81 -18.96
N ASP A 291 6.45 -4.59 -19.02
CA ASP A 291 5.54 -4.63 -20.16
C ASP A 291 4.61 -3.39 -20.23
N GLU A 292 4.17 -2.87 -19.08
CA GLU A 292 3.13 -1.86 -18.99
C GLU A 292 3.65 -0.44 -18.69
N ALA A 293 4.75 -0.29 -17.93
CA ALA A 293 5.26 1.02 -17.53
C ALA A 293 5.61 1.87 -18.75
N ALA A 294 6.32 1.30 -19.73
CA ALA A 294 6.70 2.00 -20.96
C ALA A 294 5.49 2.49 -21.80
N GLN A 295 4.29 1.99 -21.52
CA GLN A 295 3.06 2.39 -22.18
C GLN A 295 2.31 3.50 -21.44
N GLN A 296 2.72 3.83 -20.20
CA GLN A 296 2.12 4.91 -19.42
C GLN A 296 2.88 6.22 -19.66
N PRO A 297 2.22 7.31 -20.03
CA PRO A 297 2.88 8.61 -20.20
C PRO A 297 3.56 9.07 -18.90
N GLY A 298 4.85 9.40 -18.96
CA GLY A 298 5.62 9.90 -17.81
C GLY A 298 6.09 8.82 -16.84
N ILE A 299 6.03 7.53 -17.22
CA ILE A 299 6.62 6.41 -16.48
C ILE A 299 7.75 5.79 -17.30
#